data_f5a914511b42b691b77fbd92c6895838
#
_entry.id   f5a914511b42b691b77fbd92c6895838
#
_cell.length_a   1.000
_cell.length_b   1.000
_cell.length_c   1.000
_cell.angle_alpha   90.00
_cell.angle_beta   90.00
_cell.angle_gamma   90.00
#
_symmetry.space_group_name_H-M   'P 1'
#
loop_
_entity.id
_entity.type
_entity.pdbx_description
1 polymer ?
#
loop_
_entity_poly.entity_id
_entity_poly.type
_entity_poly.pdbx_seq_one_letter_code
_entity_poly.pdbx_strand_id
1 'polypeptide(L)'
;IGGGLGVDYDGTRSANSESSVNYSIQEYVNDSISTLVDASDKNGIPHPNIITESGRSLTAHHSVLIFEVLETATLPEMDEDFEVGENDHELVHELYEIWDNLNQSRMVEAWHDAQQIREEALDLFSHGIVDLKTRAQIERLYWSVTREINQIASGLKHAPDEFRKLDKLLADKYFCNFSLFQSLPDSWAIDQIFPIMPIQRLDEKPDRNATLQDITCDSDGKIANFISTRYVSHDLP
;
A
#
# COMPACT_ATOMS: atom_id res chain seq x y z
N ILE A 1 -12.63 12.90 30.80
CA ILE A 1 -12.02 11.77 30.09
C ILE A 1 -12.15 12.09 28.62
N GLY A 2 -11.04 12.35 27.94
CA GLY A 2 -11.06 12.77 26.53
C GLY A 2 -10.40 11.74 25.62
N GLY A 3 -10.78 11.74 24.33
CA GLY A 3 -10.06 11.22 23.17
C GLY A 3 -9.80 9.72 23.05
N GLY A 4 -10.05 8.92 24.06
CA GLY A 4 -9.54 7.56 24.14
C GLY A 4 -10.46 6.42 23.71
N LEU A 5 -11.74 6.68 23.43
CA LEU A 5 -12.66 5.62 23.03
C LEU A 5 -12.46 5.28 21.55
N GLY A 6 -11.85 4.12 21.31
CA GLY A 6 -11.60 3.61 19.96
C GLY A 6 -12.85 3.14 19.24
N VAL A 7 -12.70 2.90 17.95
CA VAL A 7 -13.78 2.43 17.07
C VAL A 7 -13.31 1.14 16.40
N ASP A 8 -14.21 0.17 16.38
CA ASP A 8 -14.04 -1.07 15.63
C ASP A 8 -14.51 -0.87 14.18
N TYR A 9 -13.62 -0.38 13.31
CA TYR A 9 -13.97 -0.10 11.92
C TYR A 9 -14.13 -1.36 11.06
N ASP A 10 -13.36 -2.41 11.38
CA ASP A 10 -13.32 -3.64 10.57
C ASP A 10 -14.18 -4.78 11.12
N GLY A 11 -14.81 -4.60 12.28
CA GLY A 11 -15.68 -5.59 12.92
C GLY A 11 -14.94 -6.78 13.56
N THR A 12 -13.60 -6.79 13.57
CA THR A 12 -12.82 -7.92 14.06
C THR A 12 -12.72 -8.02 15.59
N ARG A 13 -12.96 -6.92 16.30
CA ARG A 13 -12.75 -6.77 17.74
C ARG A 13 -11.38 -7.27 18.19
N SER A 14 -10.36 -6.93 17.46
CA SER A 14 -9.00 -7.41 17.65
C SER A 14 -8.07 -6.32 18.16
N ALA A 15 -7.29 -6.61 19.22
CA ALA A 15 -6.20 -5.74 19.65
C ALA A 15 -5.01 -5.72 18.66
N ASN A 16 -4.97 -6.66 17.73
CA ASN A 16 -3.90 -6.76 16.73
C ASN A 16 -4.22 -6.02 15.42
N SER A 17 -5.42 -5.45 15.31
CA SER A 17 -5.80 -4.63 14.17
C SER A 17 -5.70 -3.14 14.53
N GLU A 18 -5.02 -2.35 13.72
CA GLU A 18 -4.93 -0.90 13.87
C GLU A 18 -6.27 -0.19 13.59
N SER A 19 -7.24 -0.92 13.02
CA SER A 19 -8.58 -0.43 12.70
C SER A 19 -9.65 -1.02 13.60
N SER A 20 -9.28 -1.60 14.73
CA SER A 20 -10.20 -2.23 15.66
C SER A 20 -9.83 -1.95 17.12
N VAL A 21 -10.76 -2.28 18.00
CA VAL A 21 -10.57 -2.29 19.47
C VAL A 21 -11.11 -3.59 20.04
N ASN A 22 -10.45 -4.12 21.07
CA ASN A 22 -10.82 -5.38 21.71
C ASN A 22 -11.70 -5.25 22.94
N TYR A 23 -12.29 -4.10 23.16
CA TYR A 23 -13.18 -3.83 24.30
C TYR A 23 -14.53 -3.30 23.83
N SER A 24 -15.57 -3.51 24.63
CA SER A 24 -16.88 -2.92 24.44
C SER A 24 -17.00 -1.58 25.18
N ILE A 25 -17.98 -0.77 24.79
CA ILE A 25 -18.31 0.48 25.50
C ILE A 25 -18.61 0.18 26.99
N GLN A 26 -19.27 -0.95 27.28
CA GLN A 26 -19.60 -1.33 28.65
C GLN A 26 -18.35 -1.65 29.47
N GLU A 27 -17.39 -2.36 28.91
CA GLU A 27 -16.09 -2.63 29.55
C GLU A 27 -15.33 -1.34 29.82
N TYR A 28 -15.22 -0.44 28.84
CA TYR A 28 -14.60 0.87 29.02
C TYR A 28 -15.26 1.69 30.14
N VAL A 29 -16.60 1.70 30.24
CA VAL A 29 -17.33 2.38 31.29
C VAL A 29 -17.07 1.72 32.65
N ASN A 30 -17.14 0.39 32.72
CA ASN A 30 -16.91 -0.35 33.96
C ASN A 30 -15.53 -0.07 34.53
N ASP A 31 -14.48 -0.16 33.69
CA ASP A 31 -13.09 0.07 34.13
C ASP A 31 -12.86 1.51 34.58
N SER A 32 -13.42 2.47 33.84
CA SER A 32 -13.30 3.89 34.18
C SER A 32 -14.03 4.24 35.46
N ILE A 33 -15.27 3.76 35.64
CA ILE A 33 -16.09 4.03 36.83
C ILE A 33 -15.54 3.33 38.05
N SER A 34 -15.20 2.03 37.98
CA SER A 34 -14.68 1.30 39.11
C SER A 34 -13.40 1.95 39.66
N THR A 35 -12.47 2.33 38.77
CA THR A 35 -11.23 3.01 39.16
C THR A 35 -11.49 4.33 39.90
N LEU A 36 -12.46 5.14 39.42
CA LEU A 36 -12.80 6.41 40.04
C LEU A 36 -13.52 6.22 41.37
N VAL A 37 -14.42 5.25 41.49
CA VAL A 37 -15.09 4.89 42.73
C VAL A 37 -14.10 4.46 43.77
N ASP A 38 -13.24 3.48 43.44
CA ASP A 38 -12.24 2.96 44.36
C ASP A 38 -11.27 4.05 44.87
N ALA A 39 -10.83 4.93 43.96
CA ALA A 39 -9.96 6.04 44.34
C ALA A 39 -10.68 7.07 45.24
N SER A 40 -11.93 7.38 44.95
CA SER A 40 -12.74 8.32 45.75
C SER A 40 -13.02 7.78 47.16
N ASP A 41 -13.45 6.52 47.25
CA ASP A 41 -13.78 5.86 48.54
C ASP A 41 -12.52 5.71 49.39
N LYS A 42 -11.40 5.31 48.82
CA LYS A 42 -10.11 5.20 49.50
C LYS A 42 -9.63 6.50 50.14
N ASN A 43 -9.93 7.62 49.48
CA ASN A 43 -9.53 8.96 49.94
C ASN A 43 -10.63 9.72 50.70
N GLY A 44 -11.82 9.14 50.87
CA GLY A 44 -12.95 9.76 51.56
C GLY A 44 -13.46 11.02 50.90
N ILE A 45 -13.38 11.09 49.54
CA ILE A 45 -13.85 12.24 48.77
C ILE A 45 -15.12 11.88 48.00
N PRO A 46 -16.02 12.86 47.72
CA PRO A 46 -17.21 12.62 46.92
C PRO A 46 -16.88 12.11 45.52
N HIS A 47 -17.72 11.22 44.98
CA HIS A 47 -17.58 10.76 43.61
C HIS A 47 -17.71 11.93 42.63
N PRO A 48 -16.80 12.06 41.65
CA PRO A 48 -16.81 13.17 40.71
C PRO A 48 -17.91 13.01 39.65
N ASN A 49 -18.36 14.11 39.09
CA ASN A 49 -19.08 14.09 37.82
C ASN A 49 -18.08 13.75 36.67
N ILE A 50 -18.52 12.90 35.75
CA ILE A 50 -17.70 12.46 34.64
C ILE A 50 -18.18 13.11 33.36
N ILE A 51 -17.26 13.75 32.64
CA ILE A 51 -17.48 14.31 31.31
C ILE A 51 -16.56 13.56 30.37
N THR A 52 -17.10 13.08 29.26
CA THR A 52 -16.33 12.38 28.21
C THR A 52 -16.40 13.13 26.89
N GLU A 53 -15.30 13.10 26.13
CA GLU A 53 -15.23 13.56 24.75
C GLU A 53 -15.01 12.32 23.88
N SER A 54 -16.10 11.80 23.32
CA SER A 54 -16.09 10.54 22.54
C SER A 54 -16.56 10.77 21.10
N GLY A 55 -16.13 11.88 20.49
CA GLY A 55 -16.61 12.34 19.19
C GLY A 55 -16.52 11.27 18.11
N ARG A 56 -15.36 10.66 17.93
CA ARG A 56 -15.14 9.59 16.93
C ARG A 56 -16.07 8.40 17.13
N SER A 57 -16.21 7.92 18.36
CA SER A 57 -17.08 6.79 18.68
C SER A 57 -18.57 7.07 18.39
N LEU A 58 -19.00 8.31 18.51
CA LEU A 58 -20.38 8.72 18.22
C LEU A 58 -20.64 8.92 16.73
N THR A 59 -19.62 9.31 15.94
CA THR A 59 -19.80 9.77 14.56
C THR A 59 -19.11 8.91 13.51
N ALA A 60 -18.25 7.96 13.87
CA ALA A 60 -17.45 7.20 12.94
C ALA A 60 -18.25 6.44 11.87
N HIS A 61 -19.43 5.94 12.22
CA HIS A 61 -20.26 5.14 11.32
C HIS A 61 -21.40 5.92 10.66
N HIS A 62 -21.43 7.25 10.78
CA HIS A 62 -22.55 8.05 10.28
C HIS A 62 -22.50 8.34 8.79
N SER A 63 -21.32 8.16 8.15
CA SER A 63 -21.13 8.43 6.73
C SER A 63 -20.19 7.42 6.06
N VAL A 64 -20.34 7.30 4.77
CA VAL A 64 -19.52 6.45 3.89
C VAL A 64 -19.02 7.32 2.75
N LEU A 65 -17.75 7.20 2.40
CA LEU A 65 -17.17 7.80 1.20
C LEU A 65 -17.25 6.80 0.05
N ILE A 66 -17.94 7.17 -1.01
CA ILE A 66 -17.99 6.42 -2.26
C ILE A 66 -17.22 7.22 -3.30
N PHE A 67 -16.28 6.59 -3.97
CA PHE A 67 -15.47 7.24 -5.01
C PHE A 67 -15.25 6.28 -6.19
N GLU A 68 -14.86 6.84 -7.30
CA GLU A 68 -14.63 6.13 -8.55
C GLU A 68 -13.15 6.13 -8.90
N VAL A 69 -12.66 5.01 -9.45
CA VAL A 69 -11.35 4.93 -10.09
C VAL A 69 -11.48 5.54 -11.49
N LEU A 70 -10.82 6.68 -11.71
CA LEU A 70 -10.86 7.42 -12.97
C LEU A 70 -9.89 6.85 -13.99
N GLU A 71 -8.72 6.43 -13.53
CA GLU A 71 -7.64 5.94 -14.38
C GLU A 71 -6.72 5.00 -13.59
N THR A 72 -6.08 4.09 -14.29
CA THR A 72 -5.08 3.18 -13.73
C THR A 72 -3.75 3.40 -14.44
N ALA A 73 -2.70 3.70 -13.67
CA ALA A 73 -1.34 3.67 -14.17
C ALA A 73 -0.68 2.34 -13.79
N THR A 74 -0.32 1.59 -14.81
CA THR A 74 0.41 0.33 -14.70
C THR A 74 1.86 0.51 -15.14
N LEU A 75 2.74 -0.30 -14.61
CA LEU A 75 4.13 -0.35 -15.09
C LEU A 75 4.17 -1.02 -16.47
N PRO A 76 5.04 -0.55 -17.37
CA PRO A 76 5.13 -1.14 -18.70
C PRO A 76 5.52 -2.63 -18.63
N GLU A 77 5.01 -3.39 -19.57
CA GLU A 77 5.29 -4.81 -19.74
C GLU A 77 5.84 -5.06 -21.14
N MET A 78 6.60 -6.13 -21.30
CA MET A 78 6.88 -6.62 -22.64
C MET A 78 5.60 -7.20 -23.23
N ASP A 79 5.33 -6.80 -24.46
CA ASP A 79 4.26 -7.42 -25.25
C ASP A 79 4.70 -8.83 -25.68
N GLU A 80 3.73 -9.70 -26.01
CA GLU A 80 4.03 -11.06 -26.50
C GLU A 80 4.89 -11.06 -27.78
N ASP A 81 4.81 -9.97 -28.56
CA ASP A 81 5.55 -9.77 -29.81
C ASP A 81 6.85 -8.96 -29.61
N PHE A 82 7.34 -8.81 -28.35
CA PHE A 82 8.57 -8.06 -28.10
C PHE A 82 9.77 -8.80 -28.64
N GLU A 83 10.42 -8.21 -29.63
CA GLU A 83 11.66 -8.72 -30.23
C GLU A 83 12.77 -7.68 -30.14
N VAL A 84 13.98 -8.15 -29.84
CA VAL A 84 15.19 -7.33 -29.91
C VAL A 84 15.73 -7.39 -31.33
N GLY A 85 15.74 -6.24 -32.01
CA GLY A 85 16.27 -6.13 -33.37
C GLY A 85 17.79 -6.07 -33.40
N GLU A 86 18.40 -6.55 -34.48
CA GLU A 86 19.88 -6.54 -34.64
C GLU A 86 20.50 -5.13 -34.47
N ASN A 87 19.76 -4.08 -34.73
CA ASN A 87 20.23 -2.69 -34.65
C ASN A 87 19.79 -1.97 -33.36
N ASP A 88 19.16 -2.66 -32.42
CA ASP A 88 18.83 -2.06 -31.14
C ASP A 88 20.10 -1.80 -30.32
N HIS A 89 20.04 -0.89 -29.37
CA HIS A 89 21.18 -0.47 -28.57
C HIS A 89 21.74 -1.63 -27.72
N GLU A 90 23.04 -1.65 -27.49
CA GLU A 90 23.74 -2.69 -26.73
C GLU A 90 23.09 -2.96 -25.37
N LEU A 91 22.70 -1.92 -24.63
CA LEU A 91 22.00 -2.05 -23.34
C LEU A 91 20.67 -2.81 -23.44
N VAL A 92 19.99 -2.74 -24.58
CA VAL A 92 18.74 -3.52 -24.81
C VAL A 92 19.08 -4.99 -24.94
N HIS A 93 20.14 -5.33 -25.68
CA HIS A 93 20.61 -6.72 -25.82
C HIS A 93 21.06 -7.30 -24.48
N GLU A 94 21.87 -6.55 -23.72
CA GLU A 94 22.35 -6.98 -22.40
C GLU A 94 21.19 -7.25 -21.43
N LEU A 95 20.22 -6.33 -21.36
CA LEU A 95 19.09 -6.49 -20.47
C LEU A 95 18.15 -7.63 -20.89
N TYR A 96 18.02 -7.87 -22.20
CA TYR A 96 17.27 -9.00 -22.74
C TYR A 96 17.96 -10.34 -22.39
N GLU A 97 19.28 -10.42 -22.49
CA GLU A 97 20.05 -11.60 -22.09
C GLU A 97 19.91 -11.91 -20.59
N ILE A 98 19.86 -10.85 -19.75
CA ILE A 98 19.60 -11.01 -18.31
C ILE A 98 18.23 -11.62 -18.10
N TRP A 99 17.21 -11.13 -18.79
CA TRP A 99 15.84 -11.64 -18.69
C TRP A 99 15.71 -13.08 -19.18
N ASP A 100 16.27 -13.41 -20.35
CA ASP A 100 16.19 -14.74 -20.97
C ASP A 100 16.90 -15.82 -20.13
N ASN A 101 17.98 -15.45 -19.44
CA ASN A 101 18.76 -16.36 -18.59
C ASN A 101 18.41 -16.27 -17.10
N LEU A 102 17.32 -15.59 -16.75
CA LEU A 102 16.92 -15.39 -15.36
C LEU A 102 16.49 -16.71 -14.71
N ASN A 103 17.00 -16.95 -13.52
CA ASN A 103 16.64 -18.09 -12.69
C ASN A 103 16.94 -17.80 -11.20
N GLN A 104 16.46 -18.69 -10.31
CA GLN A 104 16.63 -18.52 -8.86
C GLN A 104 18.08 -18.28 -8.40
N SER A 105 19.07 -18.91 -9.02
CA SER A 105 20.47 -18.80 -8.60
C SER A 105 21.10 -17.47 -9.01
N ARG A 106 20.59 -16.83 -10.04
CA ARG A 106 21.11 -15.57 -10.60
C ARG A 106 20.27 -14.35 -10.27
N MET A 107 19.10 -14.49 -9.59
CA MET A 107 18.16 -13.41 -9.42
C MET A 107 18.71 -12.17 -8.70
N VAL A 108 19.66 -12.32 -7.78
CA VAL A 108 20.29 -11.19 -7.06
C VAL A 108 21.23 -10.42 -7.98
N GLU A 109 22.09 -11.13 -8.72
CA GLU A 109 22.98 -10.56 -9.73
C GLU A 109 22.15 -9.86 -10.81
N ALA A 110 21.18 -10.57 -11.39
CA ALA A 110 20.27 -10.05 -12.42
C ALA A 110 19.54 -8.77 -11.98
N TRP A 111 19.13 -8.70 -10.71
CA TRP A 111 18.51 -7.51 -10.16
C TRP A 111 19.43 -6.30 -10.15
N HIS A 112 20.66 -6.47 -9.68
CA HIS A 112 21.64 -5.39 -9.63
C HIS A 112 22.07 -4.94 -11.04
N ASP A 113 22.32 -5.89 -11.94
CA ASP A 113 22.70 -5.60 -13.33
C ASP A 113 21.56 -4.86 -14.06
N ALA A 114 20.31 -5.31 -13.89
CA ALA A 114 19.14 -4.64 -14.48
C ALA A 114 18.97 -3.21 -13.97
N GLN A 115 19.20 -2.96 -12.67
CA GLN A 115 19.17 -1.62 -12.10
C GLN A 115 20.28 -0.74 -12.70
N GLN A 116 21.49 -1.25 -12.80
CA GLN A 116 22.61 -0.52 -13.37
C GLN A 116 22.35 -0.15 -14.84
N ILE A 117 21.90 -1.10 -15.66
CA ILE A 117 21.57 -0.85 -17.08
C ILE A 117 20.48 0.22 -17.20
N ARG A 118 19.45 0.15 -16.35
CA ARG A 118 18.38 1.14 -16.36
C ARG A 118 18.88 2.55 -16.00
N GLU A 119 19.73 2.67 -14.99
CA GLU A 119 20.33 3.94 -14.58
C GLU A 119 21.23 4.50 -15.69
N GLU A 120 22.08 3.68 -16.29
CA GLU A 120 22.93 4.07 -17.41
C GLU A 120 22.11 4.55 -18.62
N ALA A 121 21.06 3.81 -18.98
CA ALA A 121 20.15 4.21 -20.06
C ALA A 121 19.46 5.54 -19.80
N LEU A 122 19.08 5.82 -18.55
CA LEU A 122 18.50 7.10 -18.14
C LEU A 122 19.51 8.24 -18.29
N ASP A 123 20.74 7.99 -17.91
CA ASP A 123 21.83 8.96 -18.01
C ASP A 123 22.16 9.27 -19.49
N LEU A 124 22.33 8.24 -20.31
CA LEU A 124 22.54 8.38 -21.75
C LEU A 124 21.35 9.08 -22.46
N PHE A 125 20.14 8.79 -22.06
CA PHE A 125 18.94 9.47 -22.58
C PHE A 125 18.94 10.96 -22.20
N SER A 126 19.29 11.28 -20.96
CA SER A 126 19.37 12.66 -20.47
C SER A 126 20.42 13.49 -21.23
N HIS A 127 21.47 12.85 -21.72
CA HIS A 127 22.51 13.46 -22.55
C HIS A 127 22.21 13.41 -24.06
N GLY A 128 21.07 12.87 -24.47
CA GLY A 128 20.66 12.78 -25.88
C GLY A 128 21.46 11.76 -26.70
N ILE A 129 22.10 10.79 -26.05
CA ILE A 129 22.93 9.74 -26.69
C ILE A 129 22.01 8.60 -27.16
N VAL A 130 21.05 8.17 -26.33
CA VAL A 130 20.02 7.21 -26.71
C VAL A 130 18.69 7.89 -26.96
N ASP A 131 17.89 7.31 -27.83
CA ASP A 131 16.56 7.84 -28.20
C ASP A 131 15.46 7.34 -27.25
N LEU A 132 14.25 7.90 -27.41
CA LEU A 132 13.07 7.53 -26.62
C LEU A 132 12.67 6.07 -26.85
N LYS A 133 12.88 5.52 -28.06
CA LYS A 133 12.54 4.12 -28.36
C LYS A 133 13.41 3.19 -27.49
N THR A 134 14.72 3.39 -27.51
CA THR A 134 15.69 2.64 -26.70
C THR A 134 15.34 2.73 -25.20
N ARG A 135 15.03 3.96 -24.73
CA ARG A 135 14.63 4.17 -23.34
C ARG A 135 13.36 3.40 -22.98
N ALA A 136 12.36 3.38 -23.87
CA ALA A 136 11.12 2.63 -23.65
C ALA A 136 11.33 1.10 -23.66
N GLN A 137 12.18 0.59 -24.54
CA GLN A 137 12.53 -0.83 -24.56
C GLN A 137 13.19 -1.27 -23.25
N ILE A 138 14.14 -0.48 -22.74
CA ILE A 138 14.81 -0.75 -21.46
C ILE A 138 13.83 -0.69 -20.27
N GLU A 139 12.91 0.26 -20.23
CA GLU A 139 11.89 0.28 -19.17
C GLU A 139 11.00 -0.98 -19.20
N ARG A 140 10.55 -1.42 -20.38
CA ARG A 140 9.74 -2.63 -20.52
C ARG A 140 10.49 -3.87 -20.04
N LEU A 141 11.73 -4.05 -20.49
CA LEU A 141 12.59 -5.16 -20.07
C LEU A 141 12.87 -5.13 -18.57
N TYR A 142 13.24 -3.97 -18.02
CA TYR A 142 13.50 -3.83 -16.59
C TYR A 142 12.32 -4.24 -15.73
N TRP A 143 11.10 -3.79 -16.07
CA TRP A 143 9.92 -4.16 -15.31
C TRP A 143 9.53 -5.63 -15.50
N SER A 144 9.83 -6.23 -16.65
CA SER A 144 9.62 -7.65 -16.86
C SER A 144 10.61 -8.49 -16.06
N VAL A 145 11.88 -8.11 -16.01
CA VAL A 145 12.88 -8.72 -15.09
C VAL A 145 12.43 -8.61 -13.64
N THR A 146 11.96 -7.44 -13.24
CA THR A 146 11.49 -7.18 -11.87
C THR A 146 10.32 -8.08 -11.48
N ARG A 147 9.33 -8.26 -12.38
CA ARG A 147 8.19 -9.16 -12.14
C ARG A 147 8.60 -10.61 -12.03
N GLU A 148 9.47 -11.06 -12.91
CA GLU A 148 9.97 -12.44 -12.89
C GLU A 148 10.74 -12.72 -11.59
N ILE A 149 11.60 -11.78 -11.16
CA ILE A 149 12.31 -11.87 -9.87
C ILE A 149 11.29 -11.92 -8.71
N ASN A 150 10.27 -11.09 -8.73
CA ASN A 150 9.24 -11.08 -7.70
C ASN A 150 8.47 -12.42 -7.66
N GLN A 151 8.17 -12.99 -8.81
CA GLN A 151 7.51 -14.30 -8.91
C GLN A 151 8.40 -15.41 -8.34
N ILE A 152 9.69 -15.43 -8.70
CA ILE A 152 10.65 -16.40 -8.16
C ILE A 152 10.78 -16.23 -6.65
N ALA A 153 10.96 -14.99 -6.17
CA ALA A 153 11.14 -14.68 -4.75
C ALA A 153 9.91 -15.06 -3.90
N SER A 154 8.70 -14.84 -4.42
CA SER A 154 7.44 -15.19 -3.76
C SER A 154 7.26 -16.69 -3.59
N GLY A 155 7.88 -17.51 -4.43
CA GLY A 155 7.90 -18.97 -4.31
C GLY A 155 8.91 -19.50 -3.27
N LEU A 156 9.80 -18.66 -2.74
CA LEU A 156 10.85 -19.08 -1.83
C LEU A 156 10.40 -19.05 -0.37
N LYS A 157 10.82 -20.05 0.40
CA LYS A 157 10.61 -20.09 1.86
C LYS A 157 11.32 -18.96 2.59
N HIS A 158 12.47 -18.51 2.06
CA HIS A 158 13.28 -17.41 2.57
C HIS A 158 13.78 -16.58 1.39
N ALA A 159 12.99 -15.57 1.01
CA ALA A 159 13.42 -14.62 0.00
C ALA A 159 14.43 -13.62 0.60
N PRO A 160 15.42 -13.15 -0.18
CA PRO A 160 16.29 -12.06 0.22
C PRO A 160 15.51 -10.81 0.64
N ASP A 161 16.02 -10.09 1.64
CA ASP A 161 15.33 -8.92 2.20
C ASP A 161 15.08 -7.81 1.19
N GLU A 162 15.96 -7.68 0.19
CA GLU A 162 15.85 -6.70 -0.88
C GLU A 162 14.62 -6.89 -1.78
N PHE A 163 14.12 -8.13 -1.90
CA PHE A 163 12.94 -8.44 -2.71
C PHE A 163 11.61 -8.30 -1.98
N ARG A 164 11.62 -8.14 -0.65
CA ARG A 164 10.38 -8.00 0.15
C ARG A 164 9.53 -6.79 -0.19
N LYS A 165 10.10 -5.82 -0.88
CA LYS A 165 9.41 -4.58 -1.27
C LYS A 165 8.99 -4.55 -2.74
N LEU A 166 9.29 -5.61 -3.51
CA LEU A 166 8.99 -5.64 -4.93
C LEU A 166 7.48 -5.61 -5.20
N ASP A 167 6.68 -6.28 -4.37
CA ASP A 167 5.20 -6.20 -4.49
C ASP A 167 4.71 -4.76 -4.46
N LYS A 168 5.23 -3.94 -3.52
CA LYS A 168 4.89 -2.52 -3.43
C LYS A 168 5.37 -1.73 -4.65
N LEU A 169 6.55 -2.06 -5.16
CA LEU A 169 7.13 -1.39 -6.32
C LEU A 169 6.33 -1.68 -7.59
N LEU A 170 5.80 -2.89 -7.68
CA LEU A 170 5.04 -3.39 -8.82
C LEU A 170 3.54 -3.08 -8.76
N ALA A 171 3.03 -2.58 -7.61
CA ALA A 171 1.63 -2.25 -7.45
C ALA A 171 1.17 -1.16 -8.42
N ASP A 172 0.02 -1.36 -9.02
CA ASP A 172 -0.65 -0.37 -9.86
C ASP A 172 -1.04 0.88 -9.06
N LYS A 173 -1.29 1.98 -9.74
CA LYS A 173 -1.79 3.22 -9.14
C LYS A 173 -3.17 3.51 -9.69
N TYR A 174 -4.17 3.49 -8.81
CA TYR A 174 -5.55 3.82 -9.14
C TYR A 174 -5.83 5.27 -8.77
N PHE A 175 -6.01 6.13 -9.76
CA PHE A 175 -6.38 7.53 -9.56
C PHE A 175 -7.87 7.64 -9.32
N CYS A 176 -8.25 8.19 -8.17
CA CYS A 176 -9.63 8.22 -7.68
C CYS A 176 -10.14 9.64 -7.52
N ASN A 177 -11.43 9.86 -7.77
CA ASN A 177 -12.07 11.18 -7.77
C ASN A 177 -12.36 11.75 -6.38
N PHE A 178 -11.39 11.73 -5.47
CA PHE A 178 -11.52 12.35 -4.15
C PHE A 178 -10.26 13.14 -3.78
N SER A 179 -10.29 13.84 -2.65
CA SER A 179 -9.12 14.41 -1.99
C SER A 179 -8.94 13.76 -0.63
N LEU A 180 -7.78 13.16 -0.40
CA LEU A 180 -7.43 12.54 0.88
C LEU A 180 -7.51 13.54 2.03
N PHE A 181 -6.95 14.73 1.81
CA PHE A 181 -6.85 15.79 2.81
C PHE A 181 -8.20 16.35 3.26
N GLN A 182 -9.21 16.31 2.37
CA GLN A 182 -10.57 16.77 2.69
C GLN A 182 -11.47 15.63 3.18
N SER A 183 -11.40 14.48 2.53
CA SER A 183 -12.35 13.39 2.75
C SER A 183 -11.92 12.41 3.84
N LEU A 184 -10.61 12.19 3.98
CA LEU A 184 -10.02 11.24 4.93
C LEU A 184 -8.77 11.85 5.62
N PRO A 185 -8.88 13.03 6.25
CA PRO A 185 -7.73 13.75 6.81
C PRO A 185 -6.99 12.92 7.86
N ASP A 186 -7.67 12.09 8.62
CA ASP A 186 -7.06 11.24 9.65
C ASP A 186 -6.15 10.17 9.06
N SER A 187 -6.39 9.74 7.82
CA SER A 187 -5.50 8.80 7.13
C SER A 187 -4.12 9.42 6.89
N TRP A 188 -4.07 10.70 6.55
CA TRP A 188 -2.82 11.45 6.37
C TRP A 188 -2.23 11.95 7.69
N ALA A 189 -3.06 12.53 8.56
CA ALA A 189 -2.58 13.24 9.75
C ALA A 189 -2.11 12.33 10.89
N ILE A 190 -2.69 11.13 11.02
CA ILE A 190 -2.44 10.21 12.14
C ILE A 190 -2.35 8.74 11.70
N ASP A 191 -2.12 8.48 10.42
CA ASP A 191 -2.03 7.13 9.84
C ASP A 191 -3.23 6.23 10.15
N GLN A 192 -4.43 6.83 10.30
CA GLN A 192 -5.65 6.06 10.54
C GLN A 192 -5.98 5.20 9.31
N ILE A 193 -6.07 3.91 9.51
CA ILE A 193 -6.51 2.98 8.46
C ILE A 193 -8.03 2.85 8.50
N PHE A 194 -8.67 2.99 7.35
CA PHE A 194 -10.09 2.81 7.16
C PHE A 194 -10.38 1.56 6.32
N PRO A 195 -11.51 0.86 6.56
CA PRO A 195 -11.93 -0.23 5.68
C PRO A 195 -12.24 0.31 4.29
N ILE A 196 -11.66 -0.31 3.28
CA ILE A 196 -11.88 0.01 1.87
C ILE A 196 -12.27 -1.29 1.16
N MET A 197 -13.36 -1.24 0.40
CA MET A 197 -13.83 -2.40 -0.35
C MET A 197 -14.44 -1.96 -1.67
N PRO A 198 -14.35 -2.78 -2.72
CA PRO A 198 -15.09 -2.54 -3.96
C PRO A 198 -16.60 -2.66 -3.71
N ILE A 199 -17.39 -1.93 -4.49
CA ILE A 199 -18.86 -2.04 -4.51
C ILE A 199 -19.40 -2.54 -5.85
N GLN A 200 -18.51 -2.76 -6.81
CA GLN A 200 -18.79 -3.30 -8.14
C GLN A 200 -17.88 -4.49 -8.41
N ARG A 201 -18.21 -5.32 -9.39
CA ARG A 201 -17.43 -6.50 -9.83
C ARG A 201 -17.13 -7.48 -8.69
N LEU A 202 -18.06 -7.65 -7.76
CA LEU A 202 -17.87 -8.47 -6.55
C LEU A 202 -17.83 -9.99 -6.83
N ASP A 203 -18.17 -10.41 -8.03
CA ASP A 203 -18.11 -11.78 -8.55
C ASP A 203 -16.78 -12.09 -9.28
N GLU A 204 -15.92 -11.09 -9.43
CA GLU A 204 -14.60 -11.25 -10.04
C GLU A 204 -13.53 -11.46 -8.97
N LYS A 205 -12.58 -12.34 -9.26
CA LYS A 205 -11.41 -12.52 -8.39
C LYS A 205 -10.38 -11.46 -8.72
N PRO A 206 -9.91 -10.68 -7.74
CA PRO A 206 -8.79 -9.75 -7.94
C PRO A 206 -7.52 -10.51 -8.36
N ASP A 207 -6.79 -9.96 -9.30
CA ASP A 207 -5.54 -10.50 -9.85
C ASP A 207 -4.36 -9.51 -9.82
N ARG A 208 -4.60 -8.28 -9.38
CA ARG A 208 -3.59 -7.21 -9.30
C ARG A 208 -3.62 -6.51 -7.95
N ASN A 209 -2.45 -6.05 -7.54
CA ASN A 209 -2.31 -5.20 -6.36
C ASN A 209 -2.23 -3.73 -6.77
N ALA A 210 -2.86 -2.84 -6.02
CA ALA A 210 -2.86 -1.42 -6.31
C ALA A 210 -2.78 -0.54 -5.05
N THR A 211 -2.33 0.69 -5.25
CA THR A 211 -2.48 1.79 -4.30
C THR A 211 -3.50 2.78 -4.82
N LEU A 212 -4.24 3.45 -3.92
CA LEU A 212 -5.18 4.50 -4.30
C LEU A 212 -4.48 5.86 -4.25
N GLN A 213 -4.61 6.62 -5.31
CA GLN A 213 -4.09 7.98 -5.43
C GLN A 213 -5.28 8.93 -5.51
N ASP A 214 -5.24 10.02 -4.79
CA ASP A 214 -6.23 11.08 -4.97
C ASP A 214 -5.89 11.97 -6.18
N ILE A 215 -6.75 12.93 -6.50
CA ILE A 215 -6.54 13.86 -7.62
C ILE A 215 -5.83 15.15 -7.23
N THR A 216 -5.25 15.22 -6.04
CA THR A 216 -4.45 16.39 -5.63
C THR A 216 -3.05 16.32 -6.26
N CYS A 217 -2.36 17.47 -6.31
CA CYS A 217 -0.99 17.52 -6.81
C CYS A 217 0.06 17.08 -5.77
N ASP A 218 -0.34 16.76 -4.56
CA ASP A 218 0.54 16.36 -3.48
C ASP A 218 0.82 14.87 -3.51
N SER A 219 2.10 14.47 -3.44
CA SER A 219 2.52 13.07 -3.43
C SER A 219 2.05 12.27 -2.21
N ASP A 220 1.62 12.97 -1.15
CA ASP A 220 1.07 12.35 0.06
C ASP A 220 -0.43 12.02 -0.06
N GLY A 221 -1.09 12.48 -1.14
CA GLY A 221 -2.48 12.19 -1.44
C GLY A 221 -2.71 10.74 -1.88
N LYS A 222 -2.27 9.78 -1.08
CA LYS A 222 -2.37 8.35 -1.39
C LYS A 222 -2.77 7.49 -0.20
N ILE A 223 -3.44 6.38 -0.48
CA ILE A 223 -3.69 5.29 0.47
C ILE A 223 -2.90 4.07 -0.03
N ALA A 224 -1.93 3.64 0.77
CA ALA A 224 -1.06 2.51 0.47
C ALA A 224 -1.03 1.45 1.58
N ASN A 225 -1.85 1.63 2.62
CA ASN A 225 -2.00 0.67 3.70
C ASN A 225 -3.48 0.30 3.83
N PHE A 226 -3.76 -0.99 3.82
CA PHE A 226 -5.10 -1.54 3.81
C PHE A 226 -5.28 -2.57 4.92
N ILE A 227 -6.51 -2.73 5.39
CA ILE A 227 -6.86 -3.75 6.38
C ILE A 227 -6.84 -5.10 5.70
N SER A 228 -6.14 -6.06 6.29
CA SER A 228 -6.23 -7.46 5.91
C SER A 228 -6.67 -8.31 7.11
N THR A 229 -7.19 -9.49 6.84
CA THR A 229 -7.65 -10.42 7.88
C THR A 229 -6.53 -10.92 8.82
N ARG A 230 -5.27 -10.67 8.48
CA ARG A 230 -4.12 -11.13 9.26
C ARG A 230 -3.12 -10.03 9.60
N TYR A 231 -2.95 -9.06 8.72
CA TYR A 231 -1.97 -7.97 8.84
C TYR A 231 -2.45 -6.76 8.05
N VAL A 232 -1.88 -5.59 8.33
CA VAL A 232 -2.01 -4.45 7.43
C VAL A 232 -1.37 -4.82 6.10
N SER A 233 -2.16 -4.91 5.04
CA SER A 233 -1.66 -5.09 3.68
C SER A 233 -1.26 -3.72 3.12
N HIS A 234 -0.21 -3.70 2.32
CA HIS A 234 0.25 -2.48 1.67
C HIS A 234 -0.41 -2.23 0.33
N ASP A 235 -1.21 -3.18 -0.16
CA ASP A 235 -1.83 -3.12 -1.48
C ASP A 235 -3.27 -3.62 -1.40
N LEU A 236 -4.14 -3.07 -2.23
CA LEU A 236 -5.45 -3.64 -2.51
C LEU A 236 -5.28 -4.78 -3.50
N PRO A 237 -5.87 -5.94 -3.21
CA PRO A 237 -5.96 -7.01 -4.18
C PRO A 237 -6.88 -6.67 -5.35
#